data_dddbf6bb8cc71863fe5daeff51cc05e5
#
_entry.id   dddbf6bb8cc71863fe5daeff51cc05e5
#
_cell.length_a   1.000
_cell.length_b   1.000
_cell.length_c   1.000
_cell.angle_alpha   90.00
_cell.angle_beta   90.00
_cell.angle_gamma   90.00
#
_symmetry.space_group_name_H-M   'P 1'
#
loop_
_entity.id
_entity.type
_entity.pdbx_description
1 polymer ?
#
loop_
_entity_poly.entity_id
_entity_poly.type
_entity_poly.pdbx_seq_one_letter_code
_entity_poly.pdbx_strand_id
1 'polypeptide(L)'
;VRSRGLGDVYKRQTRTGLDGTELVTVDPATYQQTVLVPNLPKGRFVFTPDESTLLYTVEEEGPKEGTDLIRVLEPADRIPGFRDRSFIWRYDLKTGLYEQLTFGHTDTYINDISADSRYLLFSTSDRVYTSLPHSRNSLYKLDLQTMAIDTIWEKAPYVNQAAFSPDGKQLLVAGAGDAFDGIGRNIKQGQISNSYDGQLFLYDLASRKASPLTKDFNPNVIDAVWNRFNGQIYILCEDEDYQRIYTCDPANGKIKQVAASEDIIMSYALADNAPVLFYYGQSASNANRLYAYDLKGGKNRLVYDLSQDKLKDIALGEVHDWNFKSDDGTTIQGRYYLPPHFDPNKKYPMIVYYYGGTSPTNRALEMRYSMHMYAALGYVVYTLNPSGTTGFGQEFAARHVNAWGLKTADEIIQGTKLFCKEHSFVNEKKIGCIGASYGGFMTQYLQTRTDIFAAAISHAGISALSSYWGEGYWGYGYCSVANAGTYPWNAPEFFTKQSPLFNADKIKTPLLLLHGNADTNVPIGESIQM
;
A
#
# COMPACT_ATOMS: atom_id res chain seq x y z
N VAL A 1 -15.81 -8.19 -7.92
CA VAL A 1 -15.92 -8.69 -9.30
C VAL A 1 -15.47 -7.60 -10.26
N ARG A 2 -14.33 -7.79 -10.94
CA ARG A 2 -13.92 -6.90 -12.03
C ARG A 2 -14.77 -7.25 -13.27
N SER A 3 -15.78 -6.42 -13.56
CA SER A 3 -16.44 -6.44 -14.87
C SER A 3 -15.46 -5.86 -15.88
N ARG A 4 -14.96 -6.66 -16.80
CA ARG A 4 -14.16 -6.19 -17.94
C ARG A 4 -15.13 -5.86 -19.07
N GLY A 5 -15.25 -4.56 -19.38
CA GLY A 5 -15.88 -4.04 -20.59
C GLY A 5 -17.35 -3.62 -20.45
N LEU A 6 -17.65 -2.44 -20.99
CA LEU A 6 -19.03 -1.92 -21.21
C LEU A 6 -19.78 -2.65 -22.35
N GLY A 7 -19.21 -3.72 -22.87
CA GLY A 7 -19.82 -4.56 -23.91
C GLY A 7 -20.26 -5.95 -23.43
N ASP A 8 -20.00 -6.28 -22.17
CA ASP A 8 -20.42 -7.58 -21.62
C ASP A 8 -21.91 -7.62 -21.44
N VAL A 9 -22.55 -8.52 -22.20
CA VAL A 9 -23.97 -8.84 -22.08
C VAL A 9 -24.27 -9.51 -20.73
N TYR A 10 -23.26 -9.94 -19.99
CA TYR A 10 -23.36 -10.66 -18.73
C TYR A 10 -22.52 -10.03 -17.62
N LYS A 11 -23.01 -10.12 -16.38
CA LYS A 11 -22.18 -9.95 -15.19
C LYS A 11 -21.69 -11.32 -14.73
N ARG A 12 -20.45 -11.40 -14.27
CA ARG A 12 -19.89 -12.61 -13.67
C ARG A 12 -19.82 -12.43 -12.16
N GLN A 13 -20.30 -13.43 -11.43
CA GLN A 13 -20.35 -13.40 -9.96
C GLN A 13 -19.98 -14.78 -9.43
N THR A 14 -19.40 -14.79 -8.24
CA THR A 14 -19.27 -16.02 -7.45
C THR A 14 -20.45 -16.13 -6.50
N ARG A 15 -20.95 -17.34 -6.32
CA ARG A 15 -21.97 -17.63 -5.31
C ARG A 15 -21.63 -18.93 -4.58
N THR A 16 -22.15 -19.11 -3.37
CA THR A 16 -22.07 -20.39 -2.66
C THR A 16 -23.09 -21.35 -3.26
N GLY A 17 -22.62 -22.44 -3.85
CA GLY A 17 -23.42 -23.57 -4.33
C GLY A 17 -23.49 -24.67 -3.28
N LEU A 18 -24.13 -25.80 -3.65
CA LEU A 18 -24.26 -26.97 -2.77
C LEU A 18 -22.91 -27.63 -2.47
N ASP A 19 -22.05 -27.69 -3.47
CA ASP A 19 -20.76 -28.41 -3.41
C ASP A 19 -19.54 -27.47 -3.32
N GLY A 20 -19.75 -26.15 -3.19
CA GLY A 20 -18.68 -25.19 -3.10
C GLY A 20 -19.00 -23.83 -3.72
N THR A 21 -17.97 -23.09 -4.13
CA THR A 21 -18.13 -21.80 -4.81
C THR A 21 -18.37 -22.03 -6.29
N GLU A 22 -19.45 -21.48 -6.84
CA GLU A 22 -19.74 -21.49 -8.27
C GLU A 22 -19.40 -20.12 -8.89
N LEU A 23 -18.83 -20.12 -10.09
CA LEU A 23 -18.77 -18.94 -10.94
C LEU A 23 -19.98 -18.95 -11.87
N VAL A 24 -20.78 -17.90 -11.84
CA VAL A 24 -21.99 -17.77 -12.64
C VAL A 24 -21.93 -16.54 -13.55
N THR A 25 -22.55 -16.65 -14.72
CA THR A 25 -22.93 -15.49 -15.52
C THR A 25 -24.33 -15.05 -15.14
N VAL A 26 -24.57 -13.75 -15.11
CA VAL A 26 -25.87 -13.15 -14.80
C VAL A 26 -26.27 -12.24 -15.94
N ASP A 27 -27.39 -12.54 -16.59
CA ASP A 27 -27.98 -11.63 -17.57
C ASP A 27 -28.48 -10.37 -16.84
N PRO A 28 -28.00 -9.17 -17.19
CA PRO A 28 -28.36 -7.95 -16.49
C PRO A 28 -29.81 -7.50 -16.72
N ALA A 29 -30.48 -7.99 -17.77
CA ALA A 29 -31.87 -7.64 -18.07
C ALA A 29 -32.87 -8.57 -17.41
N THR A 30 -32.57 -9.87 -17.37
CA THR A 30 -33.47 -10.90 -16.85
C THR A 30 -33.08 -11.40 -15.46
N TYR A 31 -31.85 -11.10 -15.01
CA TYR A 31 -31.23 -11.65 -13.80
C TYR A 31 -31.09 -13.18 -13.80
N GLN A 32 -31.28 -13.82 -14.96
CA GLN A 32 -31.06 -15.23 -15.11
C GLN A 32 -29.59 -15.57 -14.88
N GLN A 33 -29.36 -16.62 -14.08
CA GLN A 33 -27.99 -17.07 -13.76
C GLN A 33 -27.72 -18.40 -14.48
N THR A 34 -26.52 -18.49 -15.05
CA THR A 34 -26.01 -19.74 -15.65
C THR A 34 -24.66 -20.06 -15.01
N VAL A 35 -24.51 -21.29 -14.52
CA VAL A 35 -23.25 -21.78 -13.96
C VAL A 35 -22.21 -21.86 -15.07
N LEU A 36 -21.12 -21.15 -14.93
CA LEU A 36 -19.99 -21.17 -15.86
C LEU A 36 -18.91 -22.14 -15.38
N VAL A 37 -18.58 -22.10 -14.09
CA VAL A 37 -17.63 -23.03 -13.44
C VAL A 37 -18.27 -23.52 -12.14
N PRO A 38 -18.61 -24.81 -12.04
CA PRO A 38 -19.00 -25.42 -10.78
C PRO A 38 -17.75 -25.64 -9.92
N ASN A 39 -17.74 -25.48 -8.65
CA ASN A 39 -16.60 -25.76 -7.77
C ASN A 39 -15.32 -24.96 -8.08
N LEU A 40 -15.45 -23.64 -8.18
CA LEU A 40 -14.30 -22.76 -8.32
C LEU A 40 -13.47 -22.79 -7.01
N PRO A 41 -12.20 -23.16 -7.04
CA PRO A 41 -11.32 -23.10 -5.86
C PRO A 41 -11.25 -21.68 -5.28
N LYS A 42 -11.00 -21.58 -3.97
CA LYS A 42 -10.70 -20.29 -3.34
C LYS A 42 -9.38 -19.76 -3.90
N GLY A 43 -9.36 -18.50 -4.28
CA GLY A 43 -8.15 -17.87 -4.80
C GLY A 43 -8.46 -16.80 -5.86
N ARG A 44 -7.39 -16.27 -6.44
CA ARG A 44 -7.50 -15.31 -7.54
C ARG A 44 -7.80 -16.05 -8.84
N PHE A 45 -8.69 -15.49 -9.65
CA PHE A 45 -8.93 -15.97 -11.00
C PHE A 45 -8.96 -14.82 -12.00
N VAL A 46 -8.60 -15.10 -13.24
CA VAL A 46 -8.64 -14.17 -14.38
C VAL A 46 -9.08 -14.92 -15.63
N PHE A 47 -9.83 -14.24 -16.49
CA PHE A 47 -10.17 -14.77 -17.82
C PHE A 47 -9.09 -14.38 -18.81
N THR A 48 -8.83 -15.26 -19.80
CA THR A 48 -8.13 -14.84 -21.01
C THR A 48 -8.93 -13.77 -21.74
N PRO A 49 -8.28 -12.83 -22.47
CA PRO A 49 -8.98 -11.78 -23.21
C PRO A 49 -10.04 -12.25 -24.20
N ASP A 50 -9.87 -13.44 -24.80
CA ASP A 50 -10.84 -14.10 -25.68
C ASP A 50 -11.96 -14.84 -24.93
N GLU A 51 -11.90 -14.84 -23.58
CA GLU A 51 -12.86 -15.48 -22.68
C GLU A 51 -13.02 -17.01 -22.87
N SER A 52 -12.08 -17.66 -23.51
CA SER A 52 -12.10 -19.11 -23.72
C SER A 52 -11.63 -19.92 -22.49
N THR A 53 -10.79 -19.31 -21.68
CA THR A 53 -10.07 -19.96 -20.59
C THR A 53 -10.12 -19.13 -19.32
N LEU A 54 -10.27 -19.79 -18.18
CA LEU A 54 -10.10 -19.25 -16.84
C LEU A 54 -8.75 -19.70 -16.29
N LEU A 55 -7.89 -18.76 -15.90
CA LEU A 55 -6.69 -19.03 -15.10
C LEU A 55 -6.99 -18.71 -13.64
N TYR A 56 -6.59 -19.60 -12.74
CA TYR A 56 -6.84 -19.45 -11.31
C TYR A 56 -5.71 -20.05 -10.48
N THR A 57 -5.59 -19.62 -9.23
CA THR A 57 -4.63 -20.17 -8.29
C THR A 57 -5.29 -21.18 -7.38
N VAL A 58 -4.60 -22.28 -7.12
CA VAL A 58 -4.97 -23.28 -6.11
C VAL A 58 -3.88 -23.29 -5.05
N GLU A 59 -4.32 -23.17 -3.79
CA GLU A 59 -3.45 -23.27 -2.63
C GLU A 59 -3.37 -24.73 -2.18
N GLU A 60 -2.17 -25.26 -2.10
CA GLU A 60 -1.86 -26.57 -1.55
C GLU A 60 -1.33 -26.36 -0.12
N GLU A 61 -2.00 -27.03 0.85
CA GLU A 61 -1.57 -26.98 2.24
C GLU A 61 -0.17 -27.59 2.39
N GLY A 62 0.70 -26.89 3.09
CA GLY A 62 2.03 -27.37 3.40
C GLY A 62 2.04 -28.54 4.41
N PRO A 63 3.19 -29.19 4.58
CA PRO A 63 3.33 -30.31 5.52
C PRO A 63 3.07 -29.83 6.95
N LYS A 64 2.24 -30.58 7.67
CA LYS A 64 1.91 -30.34 9.08
C LYS A 64 2.83 -31.18 9.98
N GLU A 65 3.30 -30.58 11.05
CA GLU A 65 4.03 -31.32 12.09
C GLU A 65 3.08 -32.26 12.81
N GLY A 66 3.49 -33.51 13.00
CA GLY A 66 2.68 -34.55 13.65
C GLY A 66 2.85 -34.67 15.16
N THR A 67 3.57 -33.72 15.80
CA THR A 67 3.92 -33.74 17.23
C THR A 67 3.74 -32.36 17.85
N ASP A 68 3.89 -32.28 19.19
CA ASP A 68 3.91 -30.99 19.91
C ASP A 68 5.19 -30.14 19.65
N LEU A 69 6.16 -30.72 18.91
CA LEU A 69 7.36 -30.02 18.50
C LEU A 69 7.15 -29.42 17.11
N ILE A 70 7.39 -28.12 16.98
CA ILE A 70 7.30 -27.39 15.72
C ILE A 70 8.72 -27.03 15.27
N ARG A 71 9.07 -27.45 14.07
CA ARG A 71 10.32 -27.03 13.43
C ARG A 71 10.15 -25.66 12.81
N VAL A 72 10.85 -24.66 13.35
CA VAL A 72 10.87 -23.31 12.77
C VAL A 72 11.97 -23.26 11.70
N LEU A 73 11.59 -23.17 10.43
CA LEU A 73 12.51 -23.11 9.29
C LEU A 73 13.09 -21.70 9.11
N GLU A 74 12.28 -20.69 9.34
CA GLU A 74 12.64 -19.27 9.25
C GLU A 74 11.67 -18.43 10.10
N PRO A 75 11.98 -17.16 10.41
CA PRO A 75 11.17 -16.35 11.33
C PRO A 75 9.69 -16.24 10.95
N ALA A 76 9.38 -16.26 9.65
CA ALA A 76 8.00 -16.17 9.16
C ALA A 76 7.21 -17.51 9.28
N ASP A 77 7.87 -18.65 9.54
CA ASP A 77 7.22 -19.97 9.67
C ASP A 77 6.24 -20.07 10.87
N ARG A 78 6.29 -19.13 11.80
CA ARG A 78 5.30 -19.00 12.88
C ARG A 78 3.94 -18.46 12.39
N ILE A 79 3.84 -17.97 11.15
CA ILE A 79 2.64 -17.39 10.58
C ILE A 79 1.83 -18.51 9.91
N PRO A 80 0.52 -18.59 10.18
CA PRO A 80 -0.34 -19.57 9.53
C PRO A 80 -0.24 -19.47 8.00
N GLY A 81 -0.17 -20.63 7.33
CA GLY A 81 -0.06 -20.70 5.87
C GLY A 81 1.36 -20.46 5.31
N PHE A 82 2.36 -20.25 6.13
CA PHE A 82 3.75 -20.03 5.65
C PHE A 82 4.27 -21.16 4.75
N ARG A 83 3.86 -22.41 5.01
CA ARG A 83 4.28 -23.60 4.26
C ARG A 83 3.37 -23.94 3.09
N ASP A 84 2.22 -23.27 2.98
CA ASP A 84 1.28 -23.47 1.87
C ASP A 84 1.89 -22.91 0.57
N ARG A 85 1.50 -23.47 -0.55
CA ARG A 85 2.00 -23.05 -1.86
C ARG A 85 0.85 -22.86 -2.83
N SER A 86 0.94 -21.82 -3.62
CA SER A 86 -0.06 -21.48 -4.64
C SER A 86 0.47 -21.81 -6.02
N PHE A 87 -0.30 -22.59 -6.77
CA PHE A 87 -0.01 -22.98 -8.15
C PHE A 87 -1.07 -22.49 -9.10
N ILE A 88 -0.69 -22.24 -10.36
CA ILE A 88 -1.56 -21.75 -11.41
C ILE A 88 -2.16 -22.94 -12.16
N TRP A 89 -3.47 -22.89 -12.33
CA TRP A 89 -4.29 -23.83 -13.08
C TRP A 89 -5.04 -23.12 -14.19
N ARG A 90 -5.38 -23.84 -15.25
CA ARG A 90 -6.32 -23.39 -16.28
C ARG A 90 -7.58 -24.25 -16.28
N TYR A 91 -8.70 -23.62 -16.64
CA TYR A 91 -9.97 -24.25 -16.88
C TYR A 91 -10.47 -23.82 -18.27
N ASP A 92 -10.67 -24.78 -19.17
CA ASP A 92 -11.25 -24.54 -20.49
C ASP A 92 -12.77 -24.42 -20.36
N LEU A 93 -13.32 -23.27 -20.67
CA LEU A 93 -14.75 -22.98 -20.48
C LEU A 93 -15.66 -23.73 -21.44
N LYS A 94 -15.14 -24.20 -22.58
CA LYS A 94 -15.91 -24.97 -23.56
C LYS A 94 -15.99 -26.44 -23.23
N THR A 95 -14.90 -27.03 -22.81
CA THR A 95 -14.78 -28.47 -22.55
C THR A 95 -15.01 -28.86 -21.10
N GLY A 96 -14.83 -27.91 -20.16
CA GLY A 96 -14.84 -28.14 -18.72
C GLY A 96 -13.59 -28.85 -18.20
N LEU A 97 -12.56 -29.00 -19.02
CA LEU A 97 -11.29 -29.60 -18.61
C LEU A 97 -10.43 -28.60 -17.85
N TYR A 98 -9.72 -29.08 -16.85
CA TYR A 98 -8.79 -28.30 -16.04
C TYR A 98 -7.42 -28.97 -16.01
N GLU A 99 -6.38 -28.13 -15.91
CA GLU A 99 -4.98 -28.57 -15.97
C GLU A 99 -4.11 -27.67 -15.11
N GLN A 100 -3.18 -28.27 -14.38
CA GLN A 100 -2.16 -27.53 -13.62
C GLN A 100 -1.06 -27.05 -14.57
N LEU A 101 -0.72 -25.75 -14.48
CA LEU A 101 0.28 -25.12 -15.34
C LEU A 101 1.63 -24.95 -14.65
N THR A 102 1.64 -24.80 -13.33
CA THR A 102 2.88 -24.56 -12.56
C THR A 102 3.03 -25.56 -11.43
N PHE A 103 4.27 -25.92 -11.15
CA PHE A 103 4.65 -26.95 -10.19
C PHE A 103 5.91 -26.52 -9.44
N GLY A 104 6.24 -27.17 -8.34
CA GLY A 104 7.52 -26.97 -7.65
C GLY A 104 7.40 -26.70 -6.16
N HIS A 105 8.34 -25.92 -5.62
CA HIS A 105 8.45 -25.65 -4.19
C HIS A 105 8.23 -24.19 -3.80
N THR A 106 8.00 -23.32 -4.78
CA THR A 106 7.74 -21.90 -4.59
C THR A 106 6.38 -21.52 -5.10
N ASP A 107 5.77 -20.52 -4.48
CA ASP A 107 4.53 -19.93 -4.96
C ASP A 107 4.68 -19.39 -6.38
N THR A 108 3.63 -19.52 -7.16
CA THR A 108 3.53 -18.92 -8.49
C THR A 108 2.38 -17.92 -8.54
N TYR A 109 2.63 -16.76 -9.14
CA TYR A 109 1.70 -15.64 -9.17
C TYR A 109 1.37 -15.25 -10.60
N ILE A 110 0.07 -15.18 -10.92
CA ILE A 110 -0.39 -14.64 -12.20
C ILE A 110 -0.07 -13.15 -12.25
N ASN A 111 0.73 -12.72 -13.21
CA ASN A 111 1.04 -11.31 -13.45
C ASN A 111 0.08 -10.74 -14.50
N ASP A 112 0.11 -11.23 -15.74
CA ASP A 112 -0.74 -10.74 -16.83
C ASP A 112 -0.94 -11.81 -17.91
N ILE A 113 -1.88 -11.57 -18.84
CA ILE A 113 -2.15 -12.38 -20.02
C ILE A 113 -2.07 -11.49 -21.25
N SER A 114 -1.36 -11.92 -22.30
CA SER A 114 -1.23 -11.17 -23.55
C SER A 114 -2.59 -10.93 -24.21
N ALA A 115 -2.68 -9.85 -25.00
CA ALA A 115 -3.93 -9.44 -25.64
C ALA A 115 -4.53 -10.50 -26.59
N ASP A 116 -3.68 -11.35 -27.17
CA ASP A 116 -4.06 -12.46 -28.05
C ASP A 116 -4.39 -13.75 -27.29
N SER A 117 -4.46 -13.72 -25.95
CA SER A 117 -4.74 -14.85 -25.07
C SER A 117 -3.72 -16.00 -25.12
N ARG A 118 -2.59 -15.79 -25.77
CA ARG A 118 -1.59 -16.84 -26.01
C ARG A 118 -0.58 -16.99 -24.89
N TYR A 119 -0.14 -15.87 -24.30
CA TYR A 119 0.95 -15.89 -23.32
C TYR A 119 0.48 -15.51 -21.92
N LEU A 120 0.88 -16.31 -20.94
CA LEU A 120 0.76 -16.00 -19.52
C LEU A 120 2.11 -15.47 -19.01
N LEU A 121 2.10 -14.30 -18.37
CA LEU A 121 3.19 -13.88 -17.50
C LEU A 121 2.90 -14.38 -16.09
N PHE A 122 3.85 -15.10 -15.51
CA PHE A 122 3.79 -15.51 -14.12
C PHE A 122 5.15 -15.31 -13.43
N SER A 123 5.14 -15.13 -12.13
CA SER A 123 6.36 -14.93 -11.35
C SER A 123 6.44 -15.90 -10.19
N THR A 124 7.68 -16.10 -9.71
CA THR A 124 8.00 -16.74 -8.44
C THR A 124 8.76 -15.76 -7.56
N SER A 125 8.77 -15.99 -6.24
CA SER A 125 9.56 -15.20 -5.30
C SER A 125 10.43 -16.12 -4.46
N ASP A 126 11.74 -15.93 -4.56
CA ASP A 126 12.74 -16.64 -3.76
C ASP A 126 13.20 -15.78 -2.58
N ARG A 127 13.48 -16.42 -1.43
CA ARG A 127 14.07 -15.77 -0.27
C ARG A 127 15.58 -16.00 -0.25
N VAL A 128 16.34 -14.90 -0.11
CA VAL A 128 17.81 -14.90 -0.06
C VAL A 128 18.27 -14.06 1.13
N TYR A 129 18.36 -14.69 2.30
CA TYR A 129 18.65 -13.98 3.56
C TYR A 129 20.08 -13.42 3.66
N THR A 130 20.99 -13.80 2.79
CA THR A 130 22.39 -13.33 2.79
C THR A 130 22.63 -12.06 1.99
N SER A 131 21.59 -11.51 1.35
CA SER A 131 21.70 -10.28 0.54
C SER A 131 20.43 -9.44 0.59
N LEU A 132 20.54 -8.14 0.36
CA LEU A 132 19.41 -7.22 0.26
C LEU A 132 18.99 -7.01 -1.21
N PRO A 133 17.68 -6.91 -1.47
CA PRO A 133 16.57 -7.28 -0.62
C PRO A 133 16.54 -8.79 -0.39
N HIS A 134 15.91 -9.23 0.69
CA HIS A 134 15.81 -10.66 1.00
C HIS A 134 14.84 -11.41 0.09
N SER A 135 14.07 -10.72 -0.73
CA SER A 135 13.17 -11.30 -1.73
C SER A 135 13.70 -11.04 -3.14
N ARG A 136 13.64 -12.05 -3.99
CA ARG A 136 14.06 -12.03 -5.39
C ARG A 136 12.92 -12.50 -6.27
N ASN A 137 12.60 -11.75 -7.31
CA ASN A 137 11.53 -12.08 -8.26
C ASN A 137 12.11 -12.73 -9.52
N SER A 138 11.50 -13.84 -9.94
CA SER A 138 11.76 -14.43 -11.26
C SER A 138 10.49 -14.32 -12.10
N LEU A 139 10.61 -13.91 -13.37
CA LEU A 139 9.48 -13.73 -14.28
C LEU A 139 9.61 -14.66 -15.48
N TYR A 140 8.50 -15.32 -15.80
CA TYR A 140 8.39 -16.28 -16.87
C TYR A 140 7.25 -15.93 -17.82
N LYS A 141 7.43 -16.20 -19.11
CA LYS A 141 6.40 -16.11 -20.14
C LYS A 141 6.10 -17.53 -20.64
N LEU A 142 4.91 -18.04 -20.35
CA LEU A 142 4.41 -19.33 -20.78
C LEU A 142 3.55 -19.19 -22.03
N ASP A 143 3.86 -19.92 -23.08
CA ASP A 143 2.98 -20.09 -24.24
C ASP A 143 1.89 -21.13 -23.90
N LEU A 144 0.63 -20.67 -23.76
CA LEU A 144 -0.50 -21.53 -23.37
C LEU A 144 -0.90 -22.57 -24.42
N GLN A 145 -0.39 -22.46 -25.65
CA GLN A 145 -0.65 -23.44 -26.72
C GLN A 145 0.43 -24.52 -26.78
N THR A 146 1.69 -24.13 -26.73
CA THR A 146 2.82 -25.04 -26.88
C THR A 146 3.42 -25.49 -25.56
N MET A 147 3.03 -24.88 -24.45
CA MET A 147 3.60 -25.05 -23.11
C MET A 147 5.09 -24.71 -23.00
N ALA A 148 5.63 -23.99 -23.99
CA ALA A 148 7.00 -23.50 -23.95
C ALA A 148 7.13 -22.32 -22.97
N ILE A 149 8.19 -22.35 -22.16
CA ILE A 149 8.51 -21.32 -21.17
C ILE A 149 9.74 -20.52 -21.64
N ASP A 150 9.62 -19.19 -21.63
CA ASP A 150 10.73 -18.26 -21.78
C ASP A 150 10.97 -17.55 -20.44
N THR A 151 12.20 -17.64 -19.91
CA THR A 151 12.59 -16.92 -18.72
C THR A 151 12.96 -15.49 -19.07
N ILE A 152 12.17 -14.52 -18.59
CA ILE A 152 12.41 -13.10 -18.84
C ILE A 152 13.57 -12.60 -17.98
N TRP A 153 13.51 -12.87 -16.66
CA TRP A 153 14.62 -12.69 -15.72
C TRP A 153 14.54 -13.68 -14.58
N GLU A 154 15.67 -13.94 -13.95
CA GLU A 154 15.78 -14.76 -12.74
C GLU A 154 16.29 -13.93 -11.57
N LYS A 155 15.66 -14.15 -10.40
CA LYS A 155 16.09 -13.59 -9.11
C LYS A 155 16.41 -12.09 -9.13
N ALA A 156 15.64 -11.32 -9.92
CA ALA A 156 15.79 -9.88 -9.98
C ALA A 156 15.41 -9.23 -8.63
N PRO A 157 16.29 -8.38 -8.08
CA PRO A 157 15.98 -7.62 -6.86
C PRO A 157 15.06 -6.43 -7.17
N TYR A 158 14.26 -6.03 -6.20
CA TYR A 158 13.46 -4.80 -6.23
C TYR A 158 12.41 -4.71 -7.33
N VAL A 159 12.09 -5.83 -8.00
CA VAL A 159 11.03 -5.94 -9.00
C VAL A 159 9.82 -6.61 -8.38
N ASN A 160 8.62 -6.07 -8.59
CA ASN A 160 7.39 -6.58 -7.98
C ASN A 160 6.46 -7.26 -8.99
N GLN A 161 6.02 -6.55 -10.02
CA GLN A 161 5.03 -7.00 -10.99
C GLN A 161 5.40 -6.57 -12.41
N ALA A 162 4.86 -7.30 -13.40
CA ALA A 162 4.98 -6.94 -14.80
C ALA A 162 3.68 -7.22 -15.55
N ALA A 163 3.38 -6.38 -16.56
CA ALA A 163 2.24 -6.54 -17.45
C ALA A 163 2.66 -6.29 -18.89
N PHE A 164 2.01 -6.94 -19.85
CA PHE A 164 2.28 -6.71 -21.28
C PHE A 164 1.85 -5.31 -21.74
N SER A 165 2.64 -4.72 -22.63
CA SER A 165 2.14 -3.64 -23.50
C SER A 165 1.01 -4.15 -24.39
N PRO A 166 0.11 -3.27 -24.87
CA PRO A 166 -0.98 -3.68 -25.76
C PRO A 166 -0.54 -4.45 -27.02
N ASP A 167 0.65 -4.16 -27.55
CA ASP A 167 1.25 -4.84 -28.71
C ASP A 167 2.12 -6.06 -28.34
N GLY A 168 2.27 -6.36 -27.06
CA GLY A 168 3.02 -7.51 -26.55
C GLY A 168 4.55 -7.43 -26.71
N LYS A 169 5.11 -6.27 -27.11
CA LYS A 169 6.56 -6.13 -27.34
C LYS A 169 7.35 -5.68 -26.12
N GLN A 170 6.67 -5.01 -25.21
CA GLN A 170 7.26 -4.48 -23.98
C GLN A 170 6.49 -4.98 -22.74
N LEU A 171 7.12 -4.83 -21.59
CA LEU A 171 6.46 -4.98 -20.29
C LEU A 171 6.46 -3.64 -19.57
N LEU A 172 5.35 -3.32 -18.93
CA LEU A 172 5.28 -2.34 -17.87
C LEU A 172 5.65 -3.05 -16.57
N VAL A 173 6.74 -2.61 -15.94
CA VAL A 173 7.28 -3.24 -14.74
C VAL A 173 7.17 -2.29 -13.56
N ALA A 174 6.58 -2.76 -12.47
CA ALA A 174 6.56 -2.06 -11.19
C ALA A 174 7.67 -2.60 -10.27
N GLY A 175 8.38 -1.70 -9.61
CA GLY A 175 9.46 -2.02 -8.69
C GLY A 175 9.90 -0.81 -7.88
N ALA A 176 11.00 -0.93 -7.15
CA ALA A 176 11.63 0.22 -6.49
C ALA A 176 12.65 0.91 -7.42
N GLY A 177 13.09 2.11 -7.05
CA GLY A 177 14.13 2.83 -7.81
C GLY A 177 15.44 2.04 -8.00
N ASP A 178 15.68 1.06 -7.11
CA ASP A 178 16.84 0.17 -7.13
C ASP A 178 16.75 -0.98 -8.14
N ALA A 179 15.59 -1.24 -8.75
CA ALA A 179 15.44 -2.24 -9.78
C ALA A 179 16.37 -1.99 -10.98
N PHE A 180 16.78 -3.06 -11.65
CA PHE A 180 17.64 -2.99 -12.85
C PHE A 180 18.92 -2.16 -12.61
N ASP A 181 19.69 -2.53 -11.58
CA ASP A 181 20.95 -1.87 -11.18
C ASP A 181 20.79 -0.39 -10.78
N GLY A 182 19.59 -0.01 -10.31
CA GLY A 182 19.32 1.31 -9.76
C GLY A 182 19.11 2.40 -10.82
N ILE A 183 18.70 2.04 -12.03
CA ILE A 183 18.45 3.03 -13.10
C ILE A 183 17.30 4.00 -12.76
N GLY A 184 16.39 3.61 -11.85
CA GLY A 184 15.27 4.41 -11.39
C GLY A 184 15.55 5.30 -10.18
N ARG A 185 16.77 5.27 -9.61
CA ARG A 185 17.10 6.05 -8.41
C ARG A 185 17.11 7.55 -8.65
N ASN A 186 16.47 8.27 -7.73
CA ASN A 186 16.49 9.74 -7.64
C ASN A 186 16.63 10.17 -6.17
N ILE A 187 17.80 9.91 -5.60
CA ILE A 187 18.16 10.20 -4.22
C ILE A 187 19.47 11.00 -4.16
N LYS A 188 19.75 11.64 -3.03
CA LYS A 188 21.02 12.35 -2.82
C LYS A 188 22.19 11.39 -2.64
N GLN A 189 23.37 11.85 -2.99
CA GLN A 189 24.61 11.10 -2.74
C GLN A 189 24.72 10.73 -1.25
N GLY A 190 25.04 9.46 -0.98
CA GLY A 190 25.18 8.93 0.38
C GLY A 190 23.87 8.46 1.04
N GLN A 191 22.72 8.73 0.45
CA GLN A 191 21.45 8.12 0.91
C GLN A 191 21.32 6.69 0.42
N ILE A 192 20.53 5.91 1.15
CA ILE A 192 20.07 4.58 0.77
C ILE A 192 18.59 4.69 0.42
N SER A 193 18.19 4.10 -0.72
CA SER A 193 16.81 4.16 -1.19
C SER A 193 15.85 3.51 -0.18
N ASN A 194 14.68 4.11 -0.04
CA ASN A 194 13.53 3.45 0.57
C ASN A 194 12.80 2.66 -0.53
N SER A 195 12.97 1.34 -0.57
CA SER A 195 12.39 0.50 -1.62
C SER A 195 10.87 0.33 -1.53
N TYR A 196 10.21 0.95 -0.55
CA TYR A 196 8.75 1.11 -0.53
C TYR A 196 8.26 2.27 -1.40
N ASP A 197 9.15 3.13 -1.89
CA ASP A 197 8.82 4.13 -2.90
C ASP A 197 8.79 3.48 -4.28
N GLY A 198 7.58 3.22 -4.78
CA GLY A 198 7.31 2.48 -6.02
C GLY A 198 7.60 3.31 -7.27
N GLN A 199 8.21 2.65 -8.26
CA GLN A 199 8.57 3.21 -9.56
C GLN A 199 8.10 2.31 -10.70
N LEU A 200 8.00 2.87 -11.91
CA LEU A 200 7.68 2.14 -13.14
C LEU A 200 8.85 2.15 -14.11
N PHE A 201 8.93 1.06 -14.86
CA PHE A 201 9.91 0.84 -15.91
C PHE A 201 9.23 0.27 -17.16
N LEU A 202 9.77 0.57 -18.32
CA LEU A 202 9.50 -0.15 -19.56
C LEU A 202 10.62 -1.15 -19.80
N TYR A 203 10.26 -2.42 -20.03
CA TYR A 203 11.20 -3.49 -20.36
C TYR A 203 10.92 -3.99 -21.77
N ASP A 204 11.88 -3.84 -22.67
CA ASP A 204 11.80 -4.32 -24.06
C ASP A 204 12.14 -5.82 -24.12
N LEU A 205 11.19 -6.62 -24.62
CA LEU A 205 11.31 -8.08 -24.65
C LEU A 205 12.35 -8.58 -25.66
N ALA A 206 12.59 -7.83 -26.73
CA ALA A 206 13.54 -8.23 -27.78
C ALA A 206 14.99 -7.96 -27.35
N SER A 207 15.27 -6.77 -26.84
CA SER A 207 16.61 -6.37 -26.39
C SER A 207 16.92 -6.78 -24.94
N ARG A 208 15.90 -7.16 -24.16
CA ARG A 208 15.98 -7.46 -22.72
C ARG A 208 16.54 -6.30 -21.90
N LYS A 209 16.19 -5.07 -22.25
CA LYS A 209 16.64 -3.86 -21.57
C LYS A 209 15.48 -3.13 -20.90
N ALA A 210 15.72 -2.64 -19.68
CA ALA A 210 14.81 -1.78 -18.94
C ALA A 210 15.18 -0.31 -19.13
N SER A 211 14.17 0.57 -19.11
CA SER A 211 14.30 2.02 -19.01
C SER A 211 13.35 2.57 -17.95
N PRO A 212 13.78 3.54 -17.11
CA PRO A 212 12.94 4.10 -16.07
C PRO A 212 11.87 5.02 -16.69
N LEU A 213 10.63 4.93 -16.19
CA LEU A 213 9.50 5.72 -16.67
C LEU A 213 9.14 6.85 -15.70
N THR A 214 9.26 6.60 -14.38
CA THR A 214 8.81 7.53 -13.33
C THR A 214 9.94 8.06 -12.45
N LYS A 215 11.20 7.91 -12.84
CA LYS A 215 12.39 8.30 -12.05
C LYS A 215 12.30 9.72 -11.47
N ASP A 216 11.85 10.69 -12.25
CA ASP A 216 11.75 12.10 -11.88
C ASP A 216 10.33 12.51 -11.45
N PHE A 217 9.49 11.53 -11.15
CA PHE A 217 8.12 11.71 -10.69
C PHE A 217 8.06 11.45 -9.18
N ASN A 218 7.72 12.48 -8.41
CA ASN A 218 7.75 12.42 -6.94
C ASN A 218 6.68 11.53 -6.30
N PRO A 219 5.43 11.43 -6.82
CA PRO A 219 4.43 10.55 -6.24
C PRO A 219 4.87 9.09 -6.23
N ASN A 220 4.56 8.39 -5.15
CA ASN A 220 4.81 6.95 -4.99
C ASN A 220 3.79 6.15 -5.80
N VAL A 221 4.26 5.28 -6.69
CA VAL A 221 3.40 4.43 -7.52
C VAL A 221 2.82 3.28 -6.70
N ILE A 222 1.48 3.19 -6.66
CA ILE A 222 0.74 2.10 -6.00
C ILE A 222 0.31 1.02 -6.99
N ASP A 223 -0.24 1.44 -8.15
CA ASP A 223 -0.76 0.55 -9.18
C ASP A 223 -0.64 1.20 -10.56
N ALA A 224 -0.51 0.40 -11.60
CA ALA A 224 -0.46 0.90 -12.97
C ALA A 224 -1.11 -0.07 -13.96
N VAL A 225 -1.82 0.49 -14.93
CA VAL A 225 -2.48 -0.27 -16.00
C VAL A 225 -2.15 0.36 -17.35
N TRP A 226 -1.64 -0.44 -18.28
CA TRP A 226 -1.48 -0.03 -19.66
C TRP A 226 -2.81 -0.23 -20.40
N ASN A 227 -3.49 0.87 -20.72
CA ASN A 227 -4.82 0.82 -21.32
C ASN A 227 -4.73 0.44 -22.81
N ARG A 228 -5.45 -0.62 -23.17
CA ARG A 228 -5.50 -1.13 -24.55
C ARG A 228 -6.29 -0.22 -25.51
N PHE A 229 -7.26 0.54 -24.99
CA PHE A 229 -8.11 1.41 -25.81
C PHE A 229 -7.34 2.60 -26.38
N ASN A 230 -6.49 3.27 -25.59
CA ASN A 230 -5.81 4.50 -26.01
C ASN A 230 -4.27 4.45 -25.91
N GLY A 231 -3.70 3.32 -25.50
CA GLY A 231 -2.25 3.13 -25.38
C GLY A 231 -1.57 3.92 -24.25
N GLN A 232 -2.33 4.63 -23.41
CA GLN A 232 -1.78 5.37 -22.27
C GLN A 232 -1.63 4.45 -21.06
N ILE A 233 -0.65 4.72 -20.22
CA ILE A 233 -0.48 4.07 -18.92
C ILE A 233 -1.23 4.93 -17.89
N TYR A 234 -2.12 4.30 -17.12
CA TYR A 234 -2.82 4.92 -15.99
C TYR A 234 -2.15 4.48 -14.70
N ILE A 235 -1.80 5.44 -13.85
CA ILE A 235 -1.03 5.22 -12.65
C ILE A 235 -1.81 5.73 -11.44
N LEU A 236 -2.04 4.88 -10.45
CA LEU A 236 -2.54 5.29 -9.13
C LEU A 236 -1.34 5.54 -8.22
N CYS A 237 -1.31 6.70 -7.60
CA CYS A 237 -0.17 7.14 -6.80
C CYS A 237 -0.60 7.68 -5.44
N GLU A 238 0.23 7.47 -4.41
CA GLU A 238 0.31 8.40 -3.28
C GLU A 238 1.05 9.65 -3.75
N ASP A 239 0.38 10.79 -3.66
CA ASP A 239 0.90 12.09 -4.05
C ASP A 239 0.73 13.04 -2.86
N GLU A 240 1.77 13.13 -2.04
CA GLU A 240 1.73 13.73 -0.73
C GLU A 240 0.69 13.01 0.17
N ASP A 241 -0.33 13.70 0.67
CA ASP A 241 -1.43 13.12 1.45
C ASP A 241 -2.69 12.82 0.60
N TYR A 242 -2.58 12.91 -0.72
CA TYR A 242 -3.59 12.51 -1.69
C TYR A 242 -3.32 11.12 -2.27
N GLN A 243 -4.35 10.54 -2.87
CA GLN A 243 -4.21 9.37 -3.72
C GLN A 243 -4.86 9.65 -5.06
N ARG A 244 -4.04 9.81 -6.11
CA ARG A 244 -4.44 10.39 -7.39
C ARG A 244 -4.16 9.45 -8.56
N ILE A 245 -4.92 9.65 -9.65
CA ILE A 245 -4.68 8.96 -10.91
C ILE A 245 -3.92 9.90 -11.85
N TYR A 246 -2.88 9.36 -12.49
CA TYR A 246 -2.12 10.01 -13.54
C TYR A 246 -2.18 9.20 -14.83
N THR A 247 -2.00 9.86 -15.97
CA THR A 247 -1.70 9.21 -17.25
C THR A 247 -0.24 9.42 -17.57
N CYS A 248 0.40 8.42 -18.18
CA CYS A 248 1.74 8.51 -18.73
C CYS A 248 1.73 8.05 -20.17
N ASP A 249 2.30 8.86 -21.05
CA ASP A 249 2.54 8.49 -22.46
C ASP A 249 3.80 7.62 -22.53
N PRO A 250 3.71 6.34 -22.90
CA PRO A 250 4.86 5.46 -22.92
C PRO A 250 5.91 5.84 -23.96
N ALA A 251 5.55 6.61 -24.99
CA ALA A 251 6.47 7.01 -26.07
C ALA A 251 7.45 8.12 -25.65
N ASN A 252 7.04 9.00 -24.74
CA ASN A 252 7.84 10.16 -24.35
C ASN A 252 7.93 10.39 -22.83
N GLY A 253 7.30 9.53 -22.02
CA GLY A 253 7.30 9.60 -20.55
C GLY A 253 6.51 10.79 -19.97
N LYS A 254 5.68 11.48 -20.78
CA LYS A 254 4.91 12.64 -20.29
C LYS A 254 3.79 12.22 -19.36
N ILE A 255 3.87 12.69 -18.11
CA ILE A 255 2.87 12.41 -17.08
C ILE A 255 1.91 13.59 -16.92
N LYS A 256 0.60 13.29 -16.75
CA LYS A 256 -0.45 14.26 -16.48
C LYS A 256 -1.44 13.72 -15.46
N GLN A 257 -1.87 14.56 -14.54
CA GLN A 257 -2.92 14.21 -13.59
C GLN A 257 -4.28 14.08 -14.30
N VAL A 258 -5.04 13.05 -13.94
CA VAL A 258 -6.45 12.91 -14.26
C VAL A 258 -7.26 13.79 -13.31
N ALA A 259 -8.17 14.62 -13.84
CA ALA A 259 -9.00 15.50 -13.05
C ALA A 259 -10.13 14.72 -12.33
N ALA A 260 -9.75 13.86 -11.38
CA ALA A 260 -10.70 13.14 -10.52
C ALA A 260 -11.32 14.09 -9.49
N SER A 261 -12.53 13.76 -9.01
CA SER A 261 -13.31 14.62 -8.12
C SER A 261 -13.05 14.36 -6.62
N GLU A 262 -12.29 13.31 -6.27
CA GLU A 262 -11.99 12.95 -4.88
C GLU A 262 -10.51 13.10 -4.57
N ASP A 263 -10.20 13.35 -3.31
CA ASP A 263 -8.82 13.48 -2.81
C ASP A 263 -8.10 12.14 -2.74
N ILE A 264 -8.84 11.10 -2.36
CA ILE A 264 -8.32 9.73 -2.17
C ILE A 264 -9.06 8.79 -3.11
N ILE A 265 -8.42 8.41 -4.20
CA ILE A 265 -8.95 7.41 -5.12
C ILE A 265 -8.61 6.02 -4.59
N MET A 266 -9.61 5.31 -4.07
CA MET A 266 -9.43 3.99 -3.47
C MET A 266 -9.15 2.89 -4.49
N SER A 267 -9.78 2.98 -5.67
CA SER A 267 -9.57 2.04 -6.78
C SER A 267 -10.13 2.62 -8.07
N TYR A 268 -9.64 2.11 -9.18
CA TYR A 268 -10.13 2.45 -10.52
C TYR A 268 -10.21 1.23 -11.42
N ALA A 269 -10.98 1.33 -12.50
CA ALA A 269 -11.08 0.34 -13.55
C ALA A 269 -11.23 1.03 -14.91
N LEU A 270 -10.47 0.55 -15.89
CA LEU A 270 -10.52 1.02 -17.27
C LEU A 270 -11.32 0.04 -18.12
N ALA A 271 -12.14 0.56 -19.03
CA ALA A 271 -12.76 -0.26 -20.04
C ALA A 271 -11.77 -0.54 -21.16
N ASP A 272 -11.72 -1.81 -21.63
CA ASP A 272 -10.82 -2.22 -22.72
C ASP A 272 -11.27 -1.70 -24.10
N ASN A 273 -12.57 -1.49 -24.29
CA ASN A 273 -13.17 -1.16 -25.59
C ASN A 273 -13.96 0.16 -25.61
N ALA A 274 -13.85 0.97 -24.56
CA ALA A 274 -14.56 2.25 -24.46
C ALA A 274 -13.71 3.32 -23.76
N PRO A 275 -13.91 4.61 -24.11
CA PRO A 275 -13.17 5.72 -23.51
C PRO A 275 -13.69 6.09 -22.11
N VAL A 276 -13.75 5.13 -21.19
CA VAL A 276 -14.27 5.36 -19.85
C VAL A 276 -13.36 4.73 -18.78
N LEU A 277 -13.17 5.51 -17.73
CA LEU A 277 -12.56 5.08 -16.47
C LEU A 277 -13.62 5.17 -15.39
N PHE A 278 -13.82 4.09 -14.64
CA PHE A 278 -14.55 4.13 -13.40
C PHE A 278 -13.58 4.24 -12.22
N TYR A 279 -13.91 5.07 -11.26
CA TYR A 279 -13.17 5.11 -10.00
C TYR A 279 -14.12 5.40 -8.84
N TYR A 280 -13.72 4.96 -7.66
CA TYR A 280 -14.37 5.41 -6.44
C TYR A 280 -13.32 5.94 -5.47
N GLY A 281 -13.76 6.86 -4.63
CA GLY A 281 -12.88 7.52 -3.70
C GLY A 281 -13.65 8.32 -2.67
N GLN A 282 -12.91 8.97 -1.80
CA GLN A 282 -13.39 9.79 -0.71
C GLN A 282 -12.51 11.02 -0.53
N SER A 283 -12.96 11.96 0.26
CA SER A 283 -12.19 13.14 0.66
C SER A 283 -12.27 13.29 2.18
N ALA A 284 -11.60 14.29 2.73
CA ALA A 284 -11.58 14.50 4.18
C ALA A 284 -13.00 14.68 4.81
N SER A 285 -13.98 15.11 4.04
CA SER A 285 -15.33 15.41 4.53
C SER A 285 -16.46 14.69 3.79
N ASN A 286 -16.15 13.67 3.00
CA ASN A 286 -17.15 12.79 2.39
C ASN A 286 -16.69 11.34 2.31
N ALA A 287 -17.64 10.42 2.49
CA ALA A 287 -17.41 8.98 2.29
C ALA A 287 -17.31 8.64 0.79
N ASN A 288 -17.10 7.35 0.50
CA ASN A 288 -16.88 6.91 -0.86
C ASN A 288 -17.99 7.31 -1.84
N ARG A 289 -17.56 7.81 -3.00
CA ARG A 289 -18.38 8.14 -4.17
C ARG A 289 -17.84 7.45 -5.40
N LEU A 290 -18.72 6.94 -6.24
CA LEU A 290 -18.40 6.26 -7.49
C LEU A 290 -18.61 7.21 -8.66
N TYR A 291 -17.62 7.28 -9.54
CA TYR A 291 -17.64 8.12 -10.73
C TYR A 291 -17.36 7.34 -12.00
N ALA A 292 -17.93 7.81 -13.10
CA ALA A 292 -17.51 7.50 -14.46
C ALA A 292 -16.83 8.73 -15.07
N TYR A 293 -15.59 8.56 -15.53
CA TYR A 293 -14.78 9.60 -16.16
C TYR A 293 -14.66 9.33 -17.65
N ASP A 294 -15.07 10.29 -18.47
CA ASP A 294 -14.91 10.24 -19.93
C ASP A 294 -13.47 10.56 -20.31
N LEU A 295 -12.76 9.59 -20.87
CA LEU A 295 -11.36 9.71 -21.28
C LEU A 295 -11.15 10.67 -22.47
N LYS A 296 -12.19 10.95 -23.29
CA LYS A 296 -12.12 11.87 -24.41
C LYS A 296 -12.46 13.30 -24.00
N GLY A 297 -13.53 13.45 -23.24
CA GLY A 297 -14.05 14.76 -22.85
C GLY A 297 -13.49 15.29 -21.51
N GLY A 298 -12.78 14.48 -20.74
CA GLY A 298 -12.21 14.88 -19.45
C GLY A 298 -13.27 15.21 -18.38
N LYS A 299 -14.46 14.60 -18.47
CA LYS A 299 -15.60 14.94 -17.58
C LYS A 299 -15.92 13.82 -16.61
N ASN A 300 -16.09 14.19 -15.34
CA ASN A 300 -16.62 13.33 -14.30
C ASN A 300 -18.15 13.31 -14.30
N ARG A 301 -18.73 12.13 -14.12
CA ARG A 301 -20.14 11.94 -13.85
C ARG A 301 -20.27 11.10 -12.58
N LEU A 302 -20.88 11.67 -11.54
CA LEU A 302 -21.23 10.94 -10.32
C LEU A 302 -22.23 9.83 -10.66
N VAL A 303 -21.87 8.58 -10.29
CA VAL A 303 -22.71 7.40 -10.50
C VAL A 303 -23.47 7.08 -9.21
N TYR A 304 -22.79 7.13 -8.07
CA TYR A 304 -23.35 6.80 -6.78
C TYR A 304 -22.62 7.53 -5.63
N ASP A 305 -23.37 8.03 -4.66
CA ASP A 305 -22.87 8.69 -3.45
C ASP A 305 -23.28 7.89 -2.21
N LEU A 306 -22.29 7.18 -1.60
CA LEU A 306 -22.50 6.43 -0.37
C LEU A 306 -22.69 7.32 0.86
N SER A 307 -22.23 8.57 0.80
CA SER A 307 -22.30 9.50 1.93
C SER A 307 -23.66 10.18 2.06
N GLN A 308 -24.46 10.23 0.98
CA GLN A 308 -25.70 10.98 0.95
C GLN A 308 -26.66 10.61 2.10
N ASP A 309 -26.81 9.31 2.35
CA ASP A 309 -27.69 8.84 3.43
C ASP A 309 -27.00 8.79 4.80
N LYS A 310 -25.71 8.52 4.85
CA LYS A 310 -24.96 8.34 6.10
C LYS A 310 -24.57 9.65 6.78
N LEU A 311 -24.29 10.69 6.01
CA LEU A 311 -23.74 11.96 6.50
C LEU A 311 -24.75 13.11 6.49
N LYS A 312 -25.96 12.95 5.94
CA LYS A 312 -26.96 14.02 5.79
C LYS A 312 -27.31 14.75 7.09
N ASP A 313 -27.30 14.02 8.21
CA ASP A 313 -27.66 14.55 9.53
C ASP A 313 -26.43 14.72 10.45
N ILE A 314 -25.21 14.63 9.89
CA ILE A 314 -23.96 14.74 10.63
C ILE A 314 -23.28 16.07 10.30
N ALA A 315 -23.07 16.90 11.31
CA ALA A 315 -22.24 18.09 11.18
C ALA A 315 -20.77 17.70 11.30
N LEU A 316 -20.02 17.85 10.22
CA LEU A 316 -18.56 17.73 10.23
C LEU A 316 -17.93 19.10 10.50
N GLY A 317 -16.78 19.11 11.18
CA GLY A 317 -15.96 20.30 11.32
C GLY A 317 -15.20 20.65 10.04
N GLU A 318 -14.70 21.86 9.95
CA GLU A 318 -13.86 22.31 8.84
C GLU A 318 -12.51 21.61 8.87
N VAL A 319 -11.91 21.42 7.67
CA VAL A 319 -10.58 20.84 7.47
C VAL A 319 -9.72 21.86 6.73
N HIS A 320 -8.54 22.13 7.25
CA HIS A 320 -7.62 23.10 6.71
C HIS A 320 -6.22 22.50 6.55
N ASP A 321 -5.54 22.89 5.49
CA ASP A 321 -4.11 22.60 5.32
C ASP A 321 -3.29 23.57 6.16
N TRP A 322 -2.21 23.05 6.77
CA TRP A 322 -1.25 23.86 7.48
C TRP A 322 0.15 23.20 7.39
N ASN A 323 1.01 23.85 6.64
CA ASN A 323 2.37 23.40 6.40
C ASN A 323 3.35 24.29 7.16
N PHE A 324 4.48 23.73 7.57
CA PHE A 324 5.55 24.53 8.18
C PHE A 324 6.92 24.18 7.59
N LYS A 325 7.91 25.03 7.84
CA LYS A 325 9.31 24.76 7.53
C LYS A 325 10.00 24.20 8.77
N SER A 326 10.59 23.01 8.62
CA SER A 326 11.47 22.46 9.66
C SER A 326 12.81 23.24 9.74
N ASP A 327 13.58 23.00 10.79
CA ASP A 327 14.84 23.73 11.06
C ASP A 327 15.84 23.65 9.92
N ASP A 328 15.81 22.59 9.11
CA ASP A 328 16.65 22.43 7.90
C ASP A 328 16.01 23.01 6.63
N GLY A 329 14.87 23.71 6.75
CA GLY A 329 14.16 24.35 5.64
C GLY A 329 13.24 23.41 4.85
N THR A 330 13.11 22.12 5.23
CA THR A 330 12.19 21.19 4.61
C THR A 330 10.75 21.61 4.87
N THR A 331 9.90 21.60 3.84
CA THR A 331 8.44 21.77 4.03
C THR A 331 7.86 20.49 4.56
N ILE A 332 7.22 20.56 5.71
CA ILE A 332 6.46 19.47 6.32
C ILE A 332 4.98 19.77 6.11
N GLN A 333 4.32 18.87 5.42
CA GLN A 333 2.89 18.99 5.15
C GLN A 333 2.09 18.58 6.38
N GLY A 334 1.06 19.38 6.68
CA GLY A 334 0.12 19.11 7.75
C GLY A 334 -1.30 19.54 7.41
N ARG A 335 -2.21 19.11 8.24
CA ARG A 335 -3.64 19.38 8.10
C ARG A 335 -4.28 19.33 9.48
N TYR A 336 -5.32 20.15 9.69
CA TYR A 336 -6.06 20.11 10.95
C TYR A 336 -7.57 20.10 10.73
N TYR A 337 -8.26 19.53 11.69
CA TYR A 337 -9.72 19.38 11.76
C TYR A 337 -10.24 20.15 12.95
N LEU A 338 -11.23 20.99 12.71
CA LEU A 338 -11.90 21.75 13.75
C LEU A 338 -13.14 21.02 14.28
N PRO A 339 -13.55 21.23 15.53
CA PRO A 339 -14.83 20.75 16.04
C PRO A 339 -16.02 21.27 15.20
N PRO A 340 -17.10 20.51 15.05
CA PRO A 340 -18.35 21.07 14.57
C PRO A 340 -18.75 22.29 15.42
N HIS A 341 -19.27 23.35 14.79
CA HIS A 341 -19.64 24.62 15.46
C HIS A 341 -18.45 25.27 16.19
N PHE A 342 -17.28 25.24 15.56
CA PHE A 342 -16.07 25.86 16.10
C PHE A 342 -16.25 27.33 16.44
N ASP A 343 -15.78 27.76 17.62
CA ASP A 343 -15.77 29.15 18.09
C ASP A 343 -14.30 29.60 18.27
N PRO A 344 -13.79 30.52 17.46
CA PRO A 344 -12.38 30.95 17.52
C PRO A 344 -12.00 31.65 18.85
N ASN A 345 -12.98 32.04 19.67
CA ASN A 345 -12.76 32.67 20.96
C ASN A 345 -12.61 31.66 22.11
N LYS A 346 -12.83 30.39 21.86
CA LYS A 346 -12.67 29.31 22.84
C LYS A 346 -11.30 28.64 22.72
N LYS A 347 -10.87 28.01 23.82
CA LYS A 347 -9.69 27.15 23.89
C LYS A 347 -10.11 25.68 23.79
N TYR A 348 -9.50 24.95 22.86
CA TYR A 348 -9.77 23.54 22.62
C TYR A 348 -8.57 22.68 23.00
N PRO A 349 -8.77 21.49 23.56
CA PRO A 349 -7.74 20.48 23.63
C PRO A 349 -7.36 20.03 22.23
N MET A 350 -6.13 19.56 22.02
CA MET A 350 -5.66 19.10 20.71
C MET A 350 -5.18 17.67 20.75
N ILE A 351 -5.41 16.93 19.69
CA ILE A 351 -4.81 15.63 19.42
C ILE A 351 -3.85 15.78 18.22
N VAL A 352 -2.60 15.36 18.39
CA VAL A 352 -1.64 15.25 17.29
C VAL A 352 -1.64 13.80 16.83
N TYR A 353 -1.93 13.59 15.54
CA TYR A 353 -1.97 12.28 14.91
C TYR A 353 -0.96 12.17 13.77
N TYR A 354 -0.24 11.09 13.72
CA TYR A 354 0.80 10.81 12.73
C TYR A 354 0.96 9.30 12.55
N TYR A 355 1.49 8.89 11.40
CA TYR A 355 2.05 7.54 11.27
C TYR A 355 3.55 7.55 11.59
N GLY A 356 4.26 8.61 11.28
CA GLY A 356 5.60 8.87 11.79
C GLY A 356 6.75 8.62 10.81
N GLY A 357 6.50 8.67 9.48
CA GLY A 357 7.55 8.74 8.48
C GLY A 357 7.77 7.49 7.64
N THR A 358 6.74 6.67 7.40
CA THR A 358 6.79 5.56 6.44
C THR A 358 5.71 5.67 5.37
N SER A 359 4.49 6.01 5.77
CA SER A 359 3.35 6.20 4.88
C SER A 359 2.62 7.49 5.22
N PRO A 360 1.95 8.13 4.28
CA PRO A 360 1.24 9.38 4.56
C PRO A 360 0.02 9.14 5.46
N THR A 361 -0.24 10.12 6.32
CA THR A 361 -1.53 10.31 6.96
C THR A 361 -2.42 11.02 5.95
N ASN A 362 -3.19 10.26 5.18
CA ASN A 362 -3.96 10.75 4.05
C ASN A 362 -5.28 11.45 4.45
N ARG A 363 -6.02 11.97 3.46
CA ARG A 363 -7.26 12.75 3.60
C ARG A 363 -8.54 11.90 3.64
N ALA A 364 -8.46 10.59 3.89
CA ALA A 364 -9.64 9.76 3.93
C ALA A 364 -10.55 10.11 5.12
N LEU A 365 -11.86 10.18 4.90
CA LEU A 365 -12.83 10.27 5.98
C LEU A 365 -12.92 8.95 6.74
N GLU A 366 -13.03 7.85 5.99
CA GLU A 366 -13.12 6.50 6.53
C GLU A 366 -11.71 5.94 6.76
N MET A 367 -11.26 5.99 7.99
CA MET A 367 -9.95 5.47 8.41
C MET A 367 -10.04 4.88 9.81
N ARG A 368 -9.03 4.10 10.21
CA ARG A 368 -9.00 3.42 11.52
C ARG A 368 -9.26 4.38 12.69
N TYR A 369 -8.68 5.58 12.62
CA TYR A 369 -8.89 6.65 13.59
C TYR A 369 -9.52 7.81 12.85
N SER A 370 -10.83 7.98 12.99
CA SER A 370 -11.54 9.08 12.33
C SER A 370 -11.19 10.40 13.00
N MET A 371 -10.57 11.30 12.26
CA MET A 371 -10.24 12.64 12.75
C MET A 371 -11.48 13.43 13.11
N HIS A 372 -12.56 13.29 12.33
CA HIS A 372 -13.83 13.92 12.62
C HIS A 372 -14.52 13.40 13.88
N MET A 373 -14.29 12.13 14.26
CA MET A 373 -14.80 11.60 15.53
C MET A 373 -14.18 12.34 16.71
N TYR A 374 -12.86 12.54 16.71
CA TYR A 374 -12.19 13.31 17.75
C TYR A 374 -12.59 14.79 17.70
N ALA A 375 -12.76 15.36 16.51
CA ALA A 375 -13.25 16.73 16.35
C ALA A 375 -14.67 16.89 16.92
N ALA A 376 -15.56 15.93 16.69
CA ALA A 376 -16.91 15.92 17.27
C ALA A 376 -16.93 15.82 18.80
N LEU A 377 -15.88 15.22 19.40
CA LEU A 377 -15.69 15.20 20.85
C LEU A 377 -15.11 16.51 21.41
N GLY A 378 -14.89 17.51 20.57
CA GLY A 378 -14.42 18.84 20.97
C GLY A 378 -12.91 19.03 20.94
N TYR A 379 -12.17 18.18 20.24
CA TYR A 379 -10.74 18.34 20.02
C TYR A 379 -10.45 19.05 18.69
N VAL A 380 -9.43 19.88 18.65
CA VAL A 380 -8.73 20.16 17.40
C VAL A 380 -7.85 18.95 17.10
N VAL A 381 -7.88 18.45 15.87
CA VAL A 381 -7.01 17.32 15.48
C VAL A 381 -6.00 17.82 14.46
N TYR A 382 -4.72 17.75 14.80
CA TYR A 382 -3.61 18.11 13.92
C TYR A 382 -2.92 16.87 13.41
N THR A 383 -2.75 16.76 12.09
CA THR A 383 -2.04 15.66 11.43
C THR A 383 -0.88 16.19 10.59
N LEU A 384 0.22 15.43 10.49
CA LEU A 384 1.37 15.82 9.67
C LEU A 384 2.08 14.61 9.08
N ASN A 385 2.81 14.87 7.98
CA ASN A 385 3.61 13.91 7.22
C ASN A 385 5.09 14.29 7.29
N PRO A 386 5.83 13.78 8.29
CA PRO A 386 7.23 14.14 8.51
C PRO A 386 8.18 13.43 7.53
N SER A 387 9.45 13.80 7.55
CA SER A 387 10.52 13.22 6.74
C SER A 387 10.53 11.68 6.79
N GLY A 388 10.73 11.05 5.64
CA GLY A 388 10.71 9.61 5.47
C GLY A 388 9.41 9.06 4.88
N THR A 389 8.32 9.85 4.87
CA THR A 389 7.03 9.47 4.30
C THR A 389 7.12 9.30 2.78
N THR A 390 6.52 8.22 2.23
CA THR A 390 6.37 8.02 0.77
C THR A 390 5.40 9.04 0.14
N GLY A 391 5.48 9.22 -1.18
CA GLY A 391 4.63 10.16 -1.90
C GLY A 391 5.16 11.60 -1.97
N PHE A 392 6.31 11.89 -1.33
CA PHE A 392 6.99 13.20 -1.34
C PHE A 392 8.30 13.17 -2.15
N GLY A 393 8.52 12.11 -2.92
CA GLY A 393 9.71 11.84 -3.71
C GLY A 393 10.72 10.92 -3.00
N GLN A 394 11.51 10.24 -3.82
CA GLN A 394 12.46 9.21 -3.35
C GLN A 394 13.46 9.76 -2.33
N GLU A 395 13.94 11.00 -2.50
CA GLU A 395 14.86 11.64 -1.56
C GLU A 395 14.24 11.83 -0.18
N PHE A 396 12.97 12.25 -0.13
CA PHE A 396 12.24 12.46 1.11
C PHE A 396 11.97 11.13 1.81
N ALA A 397 11.52 10.11 1.06
CA ALA A 397 11.27 8.77 1.57
C ALA A 397 12.57 8.10 2.08
N ALA A 398 13.71 8.32 1.43
CA ALA A 398 15.01 7.79 1.82
C ALA A 398 15.50 8.31 3.20
N ARG A 399 14.98 9.43 3.69
CA ARG A 399 15.34 9.99 5.02
C ARG A 399 14.93 9.08 6.19
N HIS A 400 14.06 8.10 5.94
CA HIS A 400 13.66 7.11 6.94
C HIS A 400 14.73 6.03 7.17
N VAL A 401 15.50 5.69 6.13
CA VAL A 401 16.43 4.57 6.16
C VAL A 401 17.57 4.81 7.14
N ASN A 402 17.77 3.88 8.08
CA ASN A 402 18.71 3.98 9.22
C ASN A 402 18.50 5.21 10.13
N ALA A 403 17.31 5.80 10.11
CA ALA A 403 17.02 7.00 10.89
C ALA A 403 15.80 6.87 11.82
N TRP A 404 14.90 5.95 11.53
CA TRP A 404 13.64 5.72 12.28
C TRP A 404 13.04 6.99 12.88
N GLY A 405 13.20 7.19 14.20
CA GLY A 405 12.50 8.25 14.92
C GLY A 405 13.23 9.59 15.03
N LEU A 406 14.52 9.69 14.73
CA LEU A 406 15.32 10.87 15.11
C LEU A 406 14.77 12.18 14.53
N LYS A 407 14.90 12.36 13.21
CA LYS A 407 14.44 13.57 12.53
C LYS A 407 12.93 13.74 12.57
N THR A 408 12.22 12.64 12.42
CA THR A 408 10.75 12.57 12.43
C THR A 408 10.17 13.09 13.75
N ALA A 409 10.75 12.67 14.90
CA ALA A 409 10.29 13.16 16.20
C ALA A 409 10.54 14.66 16.37
N ASP A 410 11.70 15.16 15.94
CA ASP A 410 12.03 16.59 16.03
C ASP A 410 11.06 17.43 15.18
N GLU A 411 10.71 16.98 13.98
CA GLU A 411 9.73 17.64 13.12
C GLU A 411 8.30 17.61 13.71
N ILE A 412 7.88 16.50 14.33
CA ILE A 412 6.57 16.42 15.00
C ILE A 412 6.53 17.38 16.19
N ILE A 413 7.58 17.42 17.02
CA ILE A 413 7.68 18.34 18.17
C ILE A 413 7.66 19.79 17.70
N GLN A 414 8.45 20.12 16.70
CA GLN A 414 8.53 21.48 16.14
C GLN A 414 7.18 21.90 15.55
N GLY A 415 6.58 21.06 14.71
CA GLY A 415 5.27 21.33 14.11
C GLY A 415 4.18 21.55 15.16
N THR A 416 4.16 20.72 16.21
CA THR A 416 3.21 20.87 17.31
C THR A 416 3.37 22.22 18.02
N LYS A 417 4.61 22.63 18.33
CA LYS A 417 4.90 23.91 18.99
C LYS A 417 4.55 25.11 18.11
N LEU A 418 4.90 25.05 16.81
CA LEU A 418 4.57 26.13 15.86
C LEU A 418 3.06 26.23 15.66
N PHE A 419 2.37 25.10 15.53
CA PHE A 419 0.91 25.09 15.40
C PHE A 419 0.24 25.77 16.58
N CYS A 420 0.63 25.45 17.82
CA CYS A 420 0.11 26.10 19.02
C CYS A 420 0.38 27.60 19.05
N LYS A 421 1.58 28.02 18.65
CA LYS A 421 1.95 29.44 18.60
C LYS A 421 1.11 30.24 17.61
N GLU A 422 0.79 29.66 16.46
CA GLU A 422 0.02 30.32 15.39
C GLU A 422 -1.49 30.24 15.60
N HIS A 423 -1.98 29.26 16.38
CA HIS A 423 -3.40 29.00 16.56
C HIS A 423 -3.83 29.20 18.03
N SER A 424 -4.20 30.46 18.32
CA SER A 424 -4.57 30.87 19.68
C SER A 424 -5.74 30.11 20.30
N PHE A 425 -6.53 29.40 19.53
CA PHE A 425 -7.62 28.55 20.00
C PHE A 425 -7.14 27.21 20.60
N VAL A 426 -5.87 26.83 20.49
CA VAL A 426 -5.33 25.62 21.11
C VAL A 426 -5.03 25.85 22.60
N ASN A 427 -5.43 24.89 23.44
CA ASN A 427 -4.99 24.83 24.82
C ASN A 427 -3.68 24.03 24.94
N GLU A 428 -2.56 24.72 24.99
CA GLU A 428 -1.21 24.14 25.06
C GLU A 428 -0.98 23.20 26.25
N LYS A 429 -1.79 23.28 27.31
CA LYS A 429 -1.73 22.38 28.45
C LYS A 429 -2.54 21.09 28.28
N LYS A 430 -3.27 20.96 27.18
CA LYS A 430 -4.16 19.83 26.89
C LYS A 430 -3.92 19.29 25.47
N ILE A 431 -2.67 18.94 25.20
CA ILE A 431 -2.26 18.33 23.94
C ILE A 431 -2.04 16.85 24.19
N GLY A 432 -2.78 15.99 23.48
CA GLY A 432 -2.52 14.56 23.44
C GLY A 432 -1.89 14.14 22.12
N CYS A 433 -1.26 12.98 22.08
CA CYS A 433 -0.84 12.37 20.83
C CYS A 433 -1.23 10.89 20.77
N ILE A 434 -1.48 10.41 19.55
CA ILE A 434 -1.90 9.03 19.29
C ILE A 434 -1.32 8.54 17.96
N GLY A 435 -0.85 7.30 17.96
CA GLY A 435 -0.42 6.60 16.77
C GLY A 435 -0.46 5.09 16.95
N ALA A 436 -0.52 4.38 15.81
CA ALA A 436 -0.58 2.91 15.80
C ALA A 436 0.58 2.31 15.01
N SER A 437 1.01 1.09 15.37
CA SER A 437 2.09 0.36 14.72
C SER A 437 3.38 1.18 14.75
N TYR A 438 3.90 1.60 13.60
CA TYR A 438 5.02 2.55 13.57
C TYR A 438 4.66 3.89 14.25
N GLY A 439 3.42 4.38 14.11
CA GLY A 439 2.92 5.54 14.86
C GLY A 439 2.87 5.29 16.37
N GLY A 440 2.65 4.06 16.79
CA GLY A 440 2.74 3.65 18.20
C GLY A 440 4.19 3.70 18.72
N PHE A 441 5.15 3.22 17.93
CA PHE A 441 6.59 3.43 18.19
C PHE A 441 6.90 4.94 18.33
N MET A 442 6.48 5.74 17.36
CA MET A 442 6.73 7.19 17.36
C MET A 442 6.11 7.85 18.60
N THR A 443 4.91 7.42 19.00
CA THR A 443 4.27 7.93 20.22
C THR A 443 5.10 7.64 21.47
N GLN A 444 5.58 6.41 21.65
CA GLN A 444 6.47 6.06 22.77
C GLN A 444 7.78 6.85 22.68
N TYR A 445 8.38 6.92 21.50
CA TYR A 445 9.66 7.60 21.28
C TYR A 445 9.58 9.11 21.57
N LEU A 446 8.52 9.77 21.19
CA LEU A 446 8.27 11.19 21.49
C LEU A 446 8.27 11.45 23.00
N GLN A 447 7.69 10.54 23.83
CA GLN A 447 7.68 10.74 25.28
C GLN A 447 9.08 10.63 25.91
N THR A 448 10.04 10.00 25.22
CA THR A 448 11.44 9.99 25.66
C THR A 448 12.19 11.28 25.29
N ARG A 449 11.61 12.14 24.42
CA ARG A 449 12.23 13.32 23.81
C ARG A 449 11.63 14.65 24.29
N THR A 450 10.37 14.65 24.75
CA THR A 450 9.64 15.87 25.09
C THR A 450 8.57 15.60 26.15
N ASP A 451 8.17 16.65 26.87
CA ASP A 451 7.09 16.67 27.85
C ASP A 451 5.93 17.61 27.43
N ILE A 452 5.86 17.98 26.14
CA ILE A 452 4.79 18.88 25.66
C ILE A 452 3.40 18.24 25.63
N PHE A 453 3.34 16.91 25.68
CA PHE A 453 2.07 16.17 25.66
C PHE A 453 1.55 15.93 27.08
N ALA A 454 0.27 16.21 27.30
CA ALA A 454 -0.44 15.95 28.56
C ALA A 454 -0.82 14.47 28.71
N ALA A 455 -1.00 13.75 27.60
CA ALA A 455 -1.27 12.32 27.54
C ALA A 455 -0.85 11.75 26.18
N ALA A 456 -0.53 10.46 26.16
CA ALA A 456 -0.14 9.76 24.94
C ALA A 456 -0.80 8.38 24.84
N ILE A 457 -1.18 7.95 23.64
CA ILE A 457 -1.77 6.63 23.38
C ILE A 457 -0.94 5.94 22.29
N SER A 458 -0.26 4.86 22.65
CA SER A 458 0.47 4.00 21.72
C SER A 458 -0.34 2.73 21.47
N HIS A 459 -0.80 2.54 20.23
CA HIS A 459 -1.53 1.34 19.83
C HIS A 459 -0.61 0.41 19.04
N ALA A 460 -0.43 -0.83 19.51
CA ALA A 460 0.45 -1.84 18.92
C ALA A 460 1.83 -1.27 18.55
N GLY A 461 2.42 -0.48 19.48
CA GLY A 461 3.67 0.23 19.25
C GLY A 461 4.89 -0.64 19.49
N ILE A 462 5.95 -0.38 18.73
CA ILE A 462 7.25 -1.01 18.85
C ILE A 462 8.00 -0.28 19.98
N SER A 463 8.49 -1.01 20.99
CA SER A 463 9.24 -0.44 22.12
C SER A 463 10.74 -0.66 22.01
N ALA A 464 11.18 -1.77 21.39
CA ALA A 464 12.58 -2.05 21.18
C ALA A 464 12.84 -2.54 19.74
N LEU A 465 13.72 -1.85 19.03
CA LEU A 465 14.04 -2.17 17.63
C LEU A 465 14.68 -3.55 17.50
N SER A 466 15.43 -4.02 18.52
CA SER A 466 16.09 -5.32 18.52
C SER A 466 15.12 -6.48 18.66
N SER A 467 14.13 -6.40 19.58
CA SER A 467 13.10 -7.44 19.73
C SER A 467 12.16 -7.46 18.53
N TYR A 468 11.73 -6.30 18.06
CA TYR A 468 10.92 -6.18 16.84
C TYR A 468 11.62 -6.76 15.60
N TRP A 469 12.93 -6.50 15.44
CA TRP A 469 13.71 -7.08 14.35
C TRP A 469 13.80 -8.61 14.48
N GLY A 470 14.05 -9.15 15.69
CA GLY A 470 14.25 -10.58 15.93
C GLY A 470 12.98 -11.40 15.98
N GLU A 471 11.89 -10.86 16.52
CA GLU A 471 10.63 -11.56 16.75
C GLU A 471 9.52 -11.09 15.81
N GLY A 472 9.55 -9.84 15.35
CA GLY A 472 8.54 -9.25 14.49
C GLY A 472 8.44 -9.94 13.13
N TYR A 473 7.21 -10.00 12.58
CA TYR A 473 6.95 -10.47 11.22
C TYR A 473 7.79 -9.72 10.18
N TRP A 474 8.01 -8.44 10.43
CA TRP A 474 8.67 -7.53 9.51
C TRP A 474 10.21 -7.49 9.64
N GLY A 475 10.81 -8.34 10.48
CA GLY A 475 12.27 -8.34 10.66
C GLY A 475 13.06 -8.46 9.35
N TYR A 476 12.63 -9.35 8.44
CA TYR A 476 13.21 -9.51 7.11
C TYR A 476 12.47 -8.75 6.01
N GLY A 477 11.24 -8.34 6.24
CA GLY A 477 10.48 -7.48 5.31
C GLY A 477 10.86 -6.02 5.51
N TYR A 478 10.13 -5.33 6.36
CA TYR A 478 10.29 -3.91 6.60
C TYR A 478 11.68 -3.51 7.11
N CYS A 479 12.23 -4.23 8.09
CA CYS A 479 13.54 -3.90 8.65
C CYS A 479 14.69 -4.08 7.66
N SER A 480 14.55 -4.91 6.62
CA SER A 480 15.56 -5.00 5.57
C SER A 480 15.72 -3.70 4.78
N VAL A 481 14.66 -2.89 4.70
CA VAL A 481 14.65 -1.57 4.09
C VAL A 481 14.99 -0.50 5.12
N ALA A 482 14.22 -0.43 6.22
CA ALA A 482 14.35 0.62 7.22
C ALA A 482 15.70 0.61 7.97
N ASN A 483 16.31 -0.57 8.12
CA ASN A 483 17.60 -0.75 8.80
C ASN A 483 18.75 -1.07 7.82
N ALA A 484 18.58 -0.96 6.55
CA ALA A 484 19.47 -1.26 5.42
C ALA A 484 20.93 -1.59 5.80
N GLY A 485 21.21 -2.87 6.10
CA GLY A 485 22.55 -3.35 6.50
C GLY A 485 22.95 -3.06 7.94
N THR A 486 22.08 -2.47 8.77
CA THR A 486 22.31 -2.32 10.21
C THR A 486 21.60 -3.41 11.00
N TYR A 487 22.32 -3.99 11.94
CA TYR A 487 21.86 -5.10 12.78
C TYR A 487 22.23 -4.83 14.25
N PRO A 488 21.60 -5.50 15.23
CA PRO A 488 21.90 -5.29 16.65
C PRO A 488 23.37 -5.46 17.02
N TRP A 489 24.11 -6.29 16.29
CA TRP A 489 25.53 -6.58 16.56
C TRP A 489 26.52 -5.63 15.86
N ASN A 490 26.17 -5.00 14.74
CA ASN A 490 27.07 -4.07 14.03
C ASN A 490 26.75 -2.61 14.29
N ALA A 491 25.55 -2.29 14.79
CA ALA A 491 25.10 -0.95 15.13
C ALA A 491 24.30 -0.90 16.45
N PRO A 492 24.87 -1.39 17.59
CA PRO A 492 24.14 -1.50 18.84
C PRO A 492 23.60 -0.16 19.35
N GLU A 493 24.30 0.93 19.11
CA GLU A 493 23.83 2.27 19.49
C GLU A 493 22.56 2.70 18.74
N PHE A 494 22.42 2.34 17.46
CA PHE A 494 21.20 2.59 16.71
C PHE A 494 20.01 1.91 17.38
N PHE A 495 20.16 0.62 17.71
CA PHE A 495 19.10 -0.18 18.31
C PHE A 495 18.75 0.25 19.74
N THR A 496 19.71 0.77 20.50
CA THR A 496 19.45 1.23 21.88
C THR A 496 18.95 2.68 21.94
N LYS A 497 19.62 3.61 21.24
CA LYS A 497 19.28 5.04 21.31
C LYS A 497 17.92 5.36 20.69
N GLN A 498 17.49 4.61 19.67
CA GLN A 498 16.20 4.82 19.02
C GLN A 498 15.07 3.92 19.55
N SER A 499 15.34 3.02 20.48
CA SER A 499 14.30 2.22 21.14
C SER A 499 13.71 2.97 22.34
N PRO A 500 12.39 3.19 22.39
CA PRO A 500 11.72 3.79 23.55
C PRO A 500 12.02 3.06 24.86
N LEU A 501 12.05 1.73 24.86
CA LEU A 501 12.29 0.89 26.03
C LEU A 501 13.58 1.25 26.76
N PHE A 502 14.70 1.45 26.04
CA PHE A 502 15.99 1.78 26.65
C PHE A 502 16.11 3.23 27.12
N ASN A 503 15.05 4.02 26.94
CA ASN A 503 14.94 5.41 27.35
C ASN A 503 13.65 5.67 28.15
N ALA A 504 13.02 4.63 28.67
CA ALA A 504 11.71 4.71 29.35
C ALA A 504 11.78 5.54 30.65
N ASP A 505 12.95 5.60 31.31
CA ASP A 505 13.22 6.42 32.47
C ASP A 505 13.00 7.93 32.24
N LYS A 506 13.01 8.39 30.98
CA LYS A 506 12.80 9.79 30.60
C LYS A 506 11.32 10.15 30.45
N ILE A 507 10.43 9.16 30.39
CA ILE A 507 8.99 9.36 30.16
C ILE A 507 8.33 9.94 31.40
N LYS A 508 7.71 11.11 31.25
CA LYS A 508 6.93 11.78 32.30
C LYS A 508 5.45 11.85 31.98
N THR A 509 5.12 11.81 30.69
CA THR A 509 3.74 11.89 30.19
C THR A 509 2.99 10.58 30.50
N PRO A 510 1.75 10.64 31.01
CA PRO A 510 0.88 9.47 31.10
C PRO A 510 0.75 8.78 29.74
N LEU A 511 1.13 7.50 29.68
CA LEU A 511 1.17 6.70 28.47
C LEU A 511 0.21 5.52 28.58
N LEU A 512 -0.76 5.44 27.66
CA LEU A 512 -1.64 4.28 27.50
C LEU A 512 -1.09 3.39 26.40
N LEU A 513 -0.91 2.11 26.68
CA LEU A 513 -0.53 1.07 25.72
C LEU A 513 -1.78 0.23 25.39
N LEU A 514 -2.15 0.17 24.10
CA LEU A 514 -3.22 -0.67 23.57
C LEU A 514 -2.60 -1.72 22.64
N HIS A 515 -2.95 -3.00 22.80
CA HIS A 515 -2.38 -4.05 21.98
C HIS A 515 -3.30 -5.27 21.87
N GLY A 516 -3.38 -5.89 20.69
CA GLY A 516 -4.03 -7.17 20.48
C GLY A 516 -3.15 -8.33 20.95
N ASN A 517 -3.69 -9.28 21.72
CA ASN A 517 -2.93 -10.41 22.25
C ASN A 517 -2.53 -11.45 21.18
N ALA A 518 -3.12 -11.39 20.00
CA ALA A 518 -2.83 -12.25 18.85
C ALA A 518 -2.17 -11.49 17.68
N ASP A 519 -1.61 -10.29 17.95
CA ASP A 519 -0.93 -9.51 16.93
C ASP A 519 0.38 -10.18 16.51
N THR A 520 0.46 -10.57 15.23
CA THR A 520 1.65 -11.19 14.63
C THR A 520 2.55 -10.18 13.91
N ASN A 521 2.05 -8.97 13.62
CA ASN A 521 2.83 -7.91 12.99
C ASN A 521 3.77 -7.24 13.99
N VAL A 522 3.18 -6.73 15.09
CA VAL A 522 3.93 -6.22 16.23
C VAL A 522 3.59 -7.12 17.40
N PRO A 523 4.50 -7.98 17.86
CA PRO A 523 4.23 -8.89 18.96
C PRO A 523 3.81 -8.16 20.24
N ILE A 524 2.82 -8.71 20.96
CA ILE A 524 2.34 -8.10 22.21
C ILE A 524 3.47 -7.88 23.24
N GLY A 525 4.54 -8.65 23.15
CA GLY A 525 5.75 -8.48 23.94
C GLY A 525 6.31 -7.05 23.93
N GLU A 526 6.14 -6.34 22.81
CA GLU A 526 6.56 -4.94 22.70
C GLU A 526 5.83 -4.02 23.70
N SER A 527 4.54 -4.24 23.93
CA SER A 527 3.80 -3.49 24.97
C SER A 527 4.04 -4.02 26.38
N ILE A 528 4.28 -5.32 26.54
CA ILE A 528 4.50 -5.93 27.88
C ILE A 528 5.84 -5.47 28.44
N GLN A 529 6.90 -5.42 27.62
CA GLN A 529 8.22 -5.02 28.11
C GLN A 529 8.30 -3.51 28.40
N MET A 530 7.52 -2.68 27.67
CA MET A 530 7.42 -1.24 27.89
C MET A 530 6.65 -0.86 29.15
#